data_7ed676e215c3671b6c3973860148c294
#
_entry.id   7ed676e215c3671b6c3973860148c294
#
_cell.length_a   1.000
_cell.length_b   1.000
_cell.length_c   1.000
_cell.angle_alpha   90.00
_cell.angle_beta   90.00
_cell.angle_gamma   90.00
#
_symmetry.space_group_name_H-M   'P 1'
#
loop_
_entity.id
_entity.type
_entity.pdbx_description
1 polymer ?
#
loop_
_entity_poly.entity_id
_entity_poly.type
_entity_poly.pdbx_seq_one_letter_code
_entity_poly.pdbx_strand_id
1 'polypeptide(L)'
;VASNNGTEAWRVCLYNGNRLEGKAVDIATVSDDDDVMLFDLNHDNLPDIIHRAGNTVYVYLNDNSTFIKENRITSNISFPVNCRFIQSSLLGYDTMSDFITIDNYSINVYDFSQDLAESRLLTGFTNSLGAYSVNSYEDLALSDDVYLTDASVNYNSGNGYTKRRFPLQLLRNTRAYLSSEEQDVELVSDLCYTYYDACVHNKGLGFCGFGKIRTVDFTTTSDSELTSVETKNPEKKGVTIKREKSFRLAQNSPFETIEYTYDGHSTTYGKMNPRLIETVKKDILKNFSTTTTYTYDPYDYPKSIKTTYSEGTINHFEEIQSIIYQHKTNTDQYI
;
A
#
# COMPACT_ATOMS: atom_id res chain seq x y z
N VAL A 1 10.54 -4.32 -30.37
CA VAL A 1 10.61 -5.41 -31.36
C VAL A 1 11.49 -4.94 -32.51
N ALA A 2 12.55 -5.65 -32.82
CA ALA A 2 13.35 -5.39 -34.00
C ALA A 2 13.41 -6.68 -34.82
N SER A 3 12.72 -6.67 -35.95
CA SER A 3 12.82 -7.74 -36.95
C SER A 3 14.10 -7.61 -37.74
N ASN A 4 14.85 -8.69 -37.88
CA ASN A 4 15.94 -8.82 -38.85
C ASN A 4 15.97 -10.26 -39.35
N ASN A 5 15.45 -10.50 -40.55
CA ASN A 5 15.62 -11.73 -41.35
C ASN A 5 15.31 -13.07 -40.65
N GLY A 6 14.14 -13.24 -40.06
CA GLY A 6 13.61 -14.56 -39.68
C GLY A 6 14.11 -15.15 -38.37
N THR A 7 14.96 -14.45 -37.63
CA THR A 7 15.31 -14.77 -36.24
C THR A 7 15.18 -13.49 -35.41
N GLU A 8 14.04 -13.30 -34.78
CA GLU A 8 13.79 -12.12 -33.98
C GLU A 8 14.14 -12.39 -32.53
N ALA A 9 15.04 -11.58 -31.99
CA ALA A 9 15.31 -11.54 -30.56
C ALA A 9 14.50 -10.40 -29.92
N TRP A 10 13.81 -10.68 -28.82
CA TRP A 10 13.14 -9.66 -28.04
C TRP A 10 14.17 -8.77 -27.36
N ARG A 11 13.96 -7.45 -27.46
CA ARG A 11 14.75 -6.48 -26.71
C ARG A 11 13.91 -5.81 -25.65
N VAL A 12 14.34 -5.89 -24.42
CA VAL A 12 13.78 -5.09 -23.32
C VAL A 12 14.50 -3.75 -23.31
N CYS A 13 13.74 -2.67 -23.44
CA CYS A 13 14.24 -1.31 -23.28
C CYS A 13 13.79 -0.78 -21.93
N LEU A 14 14.75 -0.43 -21.10
CA LEU A 14 14.49 0.17 -19.80
C LEU A 14 14.49 1.69 -19.92
N TYR A 15 13.58 2.35 -19.25
CA TYR A 15 13.54 3.80 -19.15
C TYR A 15 14.28 4.26 -17.90
N ASN A 16 15.38 4.99 -18.06
CA ASN A 16 16.20 5.48 -16.94
C ASN A 16 15.86 6.91 -16.47
N GLY A 17 14.67 7.40 -16.83
CA GLY A 17 14.22 8.76 -16.53
C GLY A 17 14.47 9.77 -17.65
N ASN A 18 15.41 9.51 -18.57
CA ASN A 18 15.75 10.41 -19.68
C ASN A 18 15.59 9.76 -21.05
N ARG A 19 15.94 8.48 -21.17
CA ARG A 19 15.90 7.75 -22.45
C ARG A 19 15.63 6.27 -22.22
N LEU A 20 15.20 5.60 -23.28
CA LEU A 20 15.14 4.14 -23.32
C LEU A 20 16.53 3.58 -23.54
N GLU A 21 17.00 2.73 -22.64
CA GLU A 21 18.24 1.98 -22.77
C GLU A 21 17.91 0.56 -23.20
N GLY A 22 18.40 0.17 -24.39
CA GLY A 22 18.20 -1.17 -24.90
C GLY A 22 19.11 -2.16 -24.19
N LYS A 23 18.50 -3.09 -23.42
CA LYS A 23 19.17 -4.32 -22.99
C LYS A 23 18.65 -5.44 -23.88
N ALA A 24 19.53 -6.12 -24.58
CA ALA A 24 19.11 -7.31 -25.32
C ALA A 24 18.86 -8.41 -24.28
N VAL A 25 17.61 -8.83 -24.18
CA VAL A 25 17.26 -10.06 -23.49
C VAL A 25 17.00 -11.09 -24.56
N ASP A 26 17.86 -12.08 -24.65
CA ASP A 26 17.68 -13.21 -25.58
C ASP A 26 16.66 -14.18 -24.97
N ILE A 27 15.38 -13.82 -25.14
CA ILE A 27 14.28 -14.55 -24.50
C ILE A 27 13.94 -15.82 -25.28
N ALA A 28 13.78 -15.74 -26.57
CA ALA A 28 13.51 -16.87 -27.47
C ALA A 28 13.48 -16.40 -28.95
N THR A 29 13.45 -17.33 -29.87
CA THR A 29 12.99 -17.07 -31.23
C THR A 29 11.51 -16.77 -31.21
N VAL A 30 11.09 -15.60 -31.67
CA VAL A 30 9.70 -15.16 -31.68
C VAL A 30 9.15 -15.36 -33.09
N SER A 31 7.99 -15.97 -33.16
CA SER A 31 7.18 -16.08 -34.40
C SER A 31 6.19 -14.91 -34.48
N ASP A 32 5.76 -14.57 -35.70
CA ASP A 32 4.72 -13.55 -35.92
C ASP A 32 3.37 -13.90 -35.24
N ASP A 33 3.16 -15.18 -34.94
CA ASP A 33 1.96 -15.70 -34.26
C ASP A 33 2.09 -15.74 -32.73
N ASP A 34 3.22 -15.33 -32.19
CA ASP A 34 3.46 -15.31 -30.74
C ASP A 34 2.86 -14.06 -30.10
N ASP A 35 2.22 -14.24 -28.95
CA ASP A 35 1.77 -13.12 -28.12
C ASP A 35 2.73 -12.85 -26.96
N VAL A 36 2.93 -11.57 -26.68
CA VAL A 36 3.70 -11.15 -25.51
C VAL A 36 2.94 -10.11 -24.70
N MET A 37 2.91 -10.32 -23.42
CA MET A 37 2.33 -9.40 -22.46
C MET A 37 3.37 -9.02 -21.41
N LEU A 38 3.20 -7.82 -20.86
CA LEU A 38 3.97 -7.31 -19.75
C LEU A 38 3.00 -7.01 -18.61
N PHE A 39 3.15 -7.69 -17.51
CA PHE A 39 2.48 -7.34 -16.26
C PHE A 39 3.22 -7.95 -15.06
N ASP A 40 2.99 -7.37 -13.91
CA ASP A 40 3.54 -7.84 -12.64
C ASP A 40 2.76 -9.08 -12.19
N LEU A 41 3.29 -10.28 -12.46
CA LEU A 41 2.65 -11.54 -12.15
C LEU A 41 2.73 -11.88 -10.67
N ASN A 42 3.86 -11.56 -10.05
CA ASN A 42 4.19 -11.94 -8.67
C ASN A 42 4.04 -10.78 -7.67
N HIS A 43 3.47 -9.64 -8.12
CA HIS A 43 3.21 -8.44 -7.32
C HIS A 43 4.44 -7.84 -6.63
N ASP A 44 5.60 -7.86 -7.31
CA ASP A 44 6.83 -7.24 -6.83
C ASP A 44 7.04 -5.79 -7.32
N ASN A 45 6.06 -5.23 -8.01
CA ASN A 45 6.06 -3.95 -8.70
C ASN A 45 7.07 -3.88 -9.88
N LEU A 46 7.54 -5.02 -10.36
CA LEU A 46 8.35 -5.11 -11.56
C LEU A 46 7.55 -5.85 -12.65
N PRO A 47 7.42 -5.33 -13.87
CA PRO A 47 6.69 -6.03 -14.92
C PRO A 47 7.47 -7.26 -15.39
N ASP A 48 6.79 -8.41 -15.37
CA ASP A 48 7.28 -9.68 -15.90
C ASP A 48 6.94 -9.80 -17.39
N ILE A 49 7.62 -10.70 -18.09
CA ILE A 49 7.32 -11.02 -19.50
C ILE A 49 6.59 -12.34 -19.57
N ILE A 50 5.41 -12.32 -20.16
CA ILE A 50 4.64 -13.52 -20.48
C ILE A 50 4.65 -13.68 -21.99
N HIS A 51 5.21 -14.80 -22.45
CA HIS A 51 5.38 -15.13 -23.86
C HIS A 51 4.58 -16.39 -24.19
N ARG A 52 3.61 -16.29 -25.07
CA ARG A 52 2.91 -17.43 -25.62
C ARG A 52 3.48 -17.79 -26.97
N ALA A 53 4.07 -18.99 -27.07
CA ALA A 53 4.56 -19.58 -28.30
C ALA A 53 3.67 -20.78 -28.67
N GLY A 54 2.82 -20.61 -29.65
CA GLY A 54 1.79 -21.61 -29.98
C GLY A 54 0.86 -21.87 -28.80
N ASN A 55 0.85 -23.11 -28.29
CA ASN A 55 0.02 -23.52 -27.16
C ASN A 55 0.75 -23.47 -25.81
N THR A 56 2.00 -23.04 -25.78
CA THR A 56 2.82 -23.01 -24.57
C THR A 56 3.00 -21.58 -24.08
N VAL A 57 2.88 -21.36 -22.79
CA VAL A 57 3.17 -20.08 -22.16
C VAL A 57 4.46 -20.18 -21.36
N TYR A 58 5.33 -19.22 -21.57
CA TYR A 58 6.57 -19.02 -20.83
C TYR A 58 6.48 -17.74 -20.02
N VAL A 59 6.88 -17.79 -18.76
CA VAL A 59 6.96 -16.64 -17.88
C VAL A 59 8.42 -16.37 -17.55
N TYR A 60 8.84 -15.12 -17.74
CA TYR A 60 10.16 -14.64 -17.35
C TYR A 60 9.97 -13.61 -16.25
N LEU A 61 10.28 -13.97 -15.03
CA LEU A 61 10.22 -13.05 -13.92
C LEU A 61 11.31 -11.99 -14.01
N ASN A 62 10.95 -10.77 -13.66
CA ASN A 62 11.86 -9.63 -13.67
C ASN A 62 12.61 -9.56 -12.34
N ASP A 63 13.90 -9.88 -12.37
CA ASP A 63 14.78 -9.70 -11.22
C ASP A 63 15.64 -8.44 -11.41
N ASN A 64 15.19 -7.33 -10.83
CA ASN A 64 15.86 -6.02 -10.92
C ASN A 64 16.29 -5.63 -12.36
N SER A 65 15.35 -5.71 -13.30
CA SER A 65 15.57 -5.44 -14.72
C SER A 65 16.44 -6.50 -15.42
N THR A 66 16.51 -7.69 -14.85
CA THR A 66 17.22 -8.84 -15.42
C THR A 66 16.20 -9.95 -15.67
N PHE A 67 16.23 -10.50 -16.88
CA PHE A 67 15.41 -11.64 -17.28
C PHE A 67 16.33 -12.79 -17.61
N ILE A 68 16.20 -13.91 -16.92
CA ILE A 68 17.09 -15.07 -17.09
C ILE A 68 16.30 -16.17 -17.79
N LYS A 69 16.71 -16.50 -19.02
CA LYS A 69 16.04 -17.50 -19.87
C LYS A 69 15.98 -18.88 -19.22
N GLU A 70 17.02 -19.26 -18.52
CA GLU A 70 17.15 -20.56 -17.84
C GLU A 70 16.16 -20.70 -16.67
N ASN A 71 15.77 -19.58 -16.09
CA ASN A 71 14.84 -19.55 -14.95
C ASN A 71 13.38 -19.32 -15.38
N ARG A 72 13.10 -19.39 -16.70
CA ARG A 72 11.72 -19.22 -17.17
C ARG A 72 10.82 -20.33 -16.65
N ILE A 73 9.64 -19.94 -16.26
CA ILE A 73 8.57 -20.87 -15.90
C ILE A 73 7.87 -21.30 -17.20
N THR A 74 7.70 -22.57 -17.41
CA THR A 74 6.96 -23.12 -18.57
C THR A 74 5.63 -23.65 -18.08
N SER A 75 4.53 -23.24 -18.73
CA SER A 75 3.22 -23.76 -18.40
C SER A 75 3.16 -25.29 -18.62
N ASN A 76 2.53 -25.97 -17.67
CA ASN A 76 2.23 -27.41 -17.78
C ASN A 76 0.89 -27.71 -18.45
N ILE A 77 0.19 -26.68 -18.90
CA ILE A 77 -1.09 -26.76 -19.60
C ILE A 77 -0.96 -26.19 -21.00
N SER A 78 -1.81 -26.67 -21.90
CA SER A 78 -1.86 -26.19 -23.28
C SER A 78 -2.92 -25.10 -23.42
N PHE A 79 -2.53 -23.96 -24.00
CA PHE A 79 -3.44 -22.85 -24.24
C PHE A 79 -3.98 -22.86 -25.67
N PRO A 80 -5.24 -22.44 -25.91
CA PRO A 80 -5.79 -22.35 -27.27
C PRO A 80 -5.00 -21.33 -28.12
N VAL A 81 -4.69 -21.67 -29.35
CA VAL A 81 -3.87 -20.81 -30.25
C VAL A 81 -4.56 -19.48 -30.57
N ASN A 82 -5.88 -19.48 -30.65
CA ASN A 82 -6.67 -18.30 -31.04
C ASN A 82 -7.30 -17.58 -29.81
N CYS A 83 -6.80 -17.77 -28.63
CA CYS A 83 -7.33 -17.10 -27.45
C CYS A 83 -6.63 -15.75 -27.22
N ARG A 84 -7.35 -14.83 -26.57
CA ARG A 84 -6.76 -13.62 -26.01
C ARG A 84 -6.54 -13.81 -24.52
N PHE A 85 -5.38 -13.37 -24.06
CA PHE A 85 -5.06 -13.33 -22.64
C PHE A 85 -5.56 -12.02 -22.03
N ILE A 86 -6.18 -12.13 -20.86
CA ILE A 86 -6.56 -10.99 -20.03
C ILE A 86 -6.01 -11.26 -18.63
N GLN A 87 -5.31 -10.29 -18.08
CA GLN A 87 -4.91 -10.33 -16.69
C GLN A 87 -6.14 -10.22 -15.78
N SER A 88 -6.23 -11.08 -14.79
CA SER A 88 -7.21 -10.98 -13.71
C SER A 88 -6.50 -11.15 -12.38
N SER A 89 -6.88 -10.32 -11.42
CA SER A 89 -6.44 -10.42 -10.03
C SER A 89 -7.60 -10.78 -9.10
N LEU A 90 -8.69 -11.34 -9.65
CA LEU A 90 -9.95 -11.51 -8.91
C LEU A 90 -10.34 -12.96 -8.66
N LEU A 91 -9.61 -13.94 -9.21
CA LEU A 91 -10.08 -15.33 -9.28
C LEU A 91 -9.23 -16.32 -8.50
N GLY A 92 -8.04 -15.97 -8.12
CA GLY A 92 -7.20 -16.75 -7.23
C GLY A 92 -7.37 -16.35 -5.77
N TYR A 93 -7.08 -17.29 -4.91
CA TYR A 93 -7.03 -17.09 -3.46
C TYR A 93 -5.63 -16.72 -2.98
N ASP A 94 -4.75 -16.44 -3.92
CA ASP A 94 -3.40 -15.97 -3.67
C ASP A 94 -3.20 -14.54 -4.19
N THR A 95 -2.02 -13.99 -3.98
CA THR A 95 -1.65 -12.65 -4.43
C THR A 95 -1.17 -12.60 -5.86
N MET A 96 -1.24 -13.73 -6.59
CA MET A 96 -0.79 -13.81 -7.97
C MET A 96 -1.88 -13.36 -8.93
N SER A 97 -1.48 -12.86 -10.09
CA SER A 97 -2.40 -12.54 -11.15
C SER A 97 -2.73 -13.77 -11.97
N ASP A 98 -4.02 -14.04 -12.15
CA ASP A 98 -4.51 -15.12 -12.99
C ASP A 98 -4.58 -14.74 -14.45
N PHE A 99 -4.61 -15.74 -15.32
CA PHE A 99 -4.90 -15.57 -16.73
C PHE A 99 -6.34 -15.95 -17.06
N ILE A 100 -6.99 -15.08 -17.77
CA ILE A 100 -8.25 -15.40 -18.45
C ILE A 100 -7.95 -15.52 -19.94
N THR A 101 -8.36 -16.62 -20.53
CA THR A 101 -8.37 -16.76 -21.97
C THR A 101 -9.81 -16.71 -22.48
N ILE A 102 -10.02 -15.95 -23.55
CA ILE A 102 -11.33 -15.83 -24.21
C ILE A 102 -11.15 -16.34 -25.63
N ASP A 103 -11.86 -17.37 -25.98
CA ASP A 103 -12.03 -17.83 -27.34
C ASP A 103 -13.49 -17.65 -27.80
N ASN A 104 -13.82 -18.09 -29.02
CA ASN A 104 -15.17 -17.91 -29.57
C ASN A 104 -16.28 -18.66 -28.82
N TYR A 105 -15.94 -19.59 -27.93
CA TYR A 105 -16.88 -20.53 -27.30
C TYR A 105 -16.75 -20.60 -25.78
N SER A 106 -15.63 -20.16 -25.24
CA SER A 106 -15.35 -20.33 -23.80
C SER A 106 -14.57 -19.16 -23.20
N ILE A 107 -14.77 -19.00 -21.90
CA ILE A 107 -13.92 -18.20 -21.03
C ILE A 107 -13.27 -19.19 -20.08
N ASN A 108 -11.96 -19.33 -20.16
CA ASN A 108 -11.21 -20.21 -19.28
C ASN A 108 -10.37 -19.36 -18.33
N VAL A 109 -10.35 -19.77 -17.09
CA VAL A 109 -9.57 -19.14 -16.03
C VAL A 109 -8.44 -20.08 -15.66
N TYR A 110 -7.24 -19.56 -15.62
CA TYR A 110 -6.03 -20.28 -15.22
C TYR A 110 -5.47 -19.62 -13.99
N ASP A 111 -5.55 -20.36 -12.89
CA ASP A 111 -4.99 -19.96 -11.61
C ASP A 111 -3.46 -20.19 -11.63
N PHE A 112 -2.71 -19.15 -11.34
CA PHE A 112 -1.25 -19.18 -11.25
C PHE A 112 -0.83 -19.31 -9.79
N SER A 113 -1.33 -20.33 -9.09
CA SER A 113 -0.97 -20.59 -7.71
C SER A 113 0.48 -21.10 -7.61
N GLN A 114 1.39 -20.19 -7.29
CA GLN A 114 2.71 -20.55 -6.79
C GLN A 114 2.98 -19.75 -5.51
N ASP A 115 3.61 -20.41 -4.53
CA ASP A 115 4.05 -19.81 -3.24
C ASP A 115 5.07 -18.67 -3.37
N LEU A 116 5.15 -18.03 -4.55
CA LEU A 116 6.08 -16.94 -4.81
C LEU A 116 5.69 -15.63 -4.09
N ALA A 117 4.41 -15.45 -3.78
CA ALA A 117 3.95 -14.27 -3.06
C ALA A 117 4.54 -14.20 -1.64
N GLU A 118 4.62 -15.33 -0.95
CA GLU A 118 5.21 -15.40 0.39
C GLU A 118 6.71 -15.11 0.39
N SER A 119 7.43 -15.45 -0.69
CA SER A 119 8.88 -15.27 -0.76
C SER A 119 9.33 -13.81 -0.78
N ARG A 120 8.41 -12.86 -0.94
CA ARG A 120 8.68 -11.41 -1.04
C ARG A 120 8.16 -10.61 0.15
N LEU A 121 7.44 -11.25 1.05
CA LEU A 121 6.98 -10.62 2.28
C LEU A 121 8.10 -10.64 3.31
N LEU A 122 8.25 -9.54 4.04
CA LEU A 122 9.17 -9.47 5.17
C LEU A 122 8.60 -10.25 6.35
N THR A 123 8.83 -11.55 6.40
CA THR A 123 8.29 -12.44 7.44
C THR A 123 9.05 -12.34 8.77
N GLY A 124 10.28 -11.86 8.75
CA GLY A 124 11.03 -11.62 9.97
C GLY A 124 12.34 -10.89 9.72
N PHE A 125 12.86 -10.27 10.77
CA PHE A 125 14.19 -9.67 10.75
C PHE A 125 14.80 -9.65 12.16
N THR A 126 16.13 -9.72 12.21
CA THR A 126 16.91 -9.56 13.45
C THR A 126 17.67 -8.24 13.37
N ASN A 127 17.58 -7.41 14.39
CA ASN A 127 18.36 -6.18 14.46
C ASN A 127 19.80 -6.43 14.94
N SER A 128 20.64 -5.40 14.92
CA SER A 128 22.04 -5.50 15.33
C SER A 128 22.27 -5.83 16.82
N LEU A 129 21.23 -5.73 17.65
CA LEU A 129 21.26 -6.05 19.06
C LEU A 129 20.72 -7.46 19.36
N GLY A 130 20.34 -8.22 18.32
CA GLY A 130 19.82 -9.58 18.45
C GLY A 130 18.31 -9.66 18.66
N ALA A 131 17.59 -8.52 18.80
CA ALA A 131 16.14 -8.54 18.90
C ALA A 131 15.54 -8.98 17.55
N TYR A 132 14.57 -9.90 17.63
CA TYR A 132 13.95 -10.54 16.47
C TYR A 132 12.48 -10.16 16.35
N SER A 133 12.04 -9.88 15.13
CA SER A 133 10.64 -9.60 14.82
C SER A 133 10.10 -10.59 13.79
N VAL A 134 8.85 -11.03 14.00
CA VAL A 134 8.12 -11.92 13.10
C VAL A 134 6.84 -11.23 12.63
N ASN A 135 6.58 -11.30 11.35
CA ASN A 135 5.37 -10.77 10.73
C ASN A 135 4.55 -11.91 10.12
N SER A 136 3.24 -11.84 10.29
CA SER A 136 2.29 -12.69 9.57
C SER A 136 1.37 -11.84 8.69
N TYR A 137 0.94 -12.42 7.58
CA TYR A 137 0.12 -11.73 6.58
C TYR A 137 -1.14 -12.53 6.28
N GLU A 138 -2.16 -11.85 5.80
CA GLU A 138 -3.37 -12.45 5.24
C GLU A 138 -3.84 -11.70 4.01
N ASP A 139 -4.48 -12.41 3.10
CA ASP A 139 -5.02 -11.83 1.88
C ASP A 139 -6.28 -11.00 2.15
N LEU A 140 -6.32 -9.77 1.66
CA LEU A 140 -7.46 -8.86 1.80
C LEU A 140 -8.72 -9.43 1.13
N ALA A 141 -8.57 -10.15 0.02
CA ALA A 141 -9.71 -10.68 -0.73
C ALA A 141 -10.43 -11.79 0.03
N LEU A 142 -9.71 -12.53 0.88
CA LEU A 142 -10.17 -13.75 1.55
C LEU A 142 -10.47 -13.59 3.02
N SER A 143 -9.72 -12.74 3.69
CA SER A 143 -9.83 -12.63 5.15
C SER A 143 -11.05 -11.82 5.56
N ASP A 144 -11.89 -12.43 6.41
CA ASP A 144 -12.98 -11.74 7.10
C ASP A 144 -12.59 -11.33 8.54
N ASP A 145 -11.40 -11.72 9.00
CA ASP A 145 -10.88 -11.37 10.33
C ASP A 145 -9.97 -10.13 10.28
N VAL A 146 -9.14 -10.02 9.24
CA VAL A 146 -8.16 -8.94 9.09
C VAL A 146 -8.72 -7.79 8.28
N TYR A 147 -9.65 -8.05 7.36
CA TYR A 147 -10.30 -7.03 6.57
C TYR A 147 -11.82 -7.01 6.77
N LEU A 148 -12.34 -5.88 7.16
CA LEU A 148 -13.77 -5.65 7.40
C LEU A 148 -14.30 -4.50 6.54
N THR A 149 -15.61 -4.49 6.30
CA THR A 149 -16.29 -3.38 5.62
C THR A 149 -17.31 -2.76 6.54
N ASP A 150 -17.30 -1.42 6.66
CA ASP A 150 -18.31 -0.66 7.36
C ASP A 150 -19.35 -0.15 6.34
N ALA A 151 -20.59 -0.63 6.47
CA ALA A 151 -21.67 -0.27 5.55
C ALA A 151 -22.03 1.23 5.60
N SER A 152 -21.69 1.91 6.70
CA SER A 152 -21.96 3.35 6.87
C SER A 152 -20.96 4.24 6.13
N VAL A 153 -19.77 3.72 5.81
CA VAL A 153 -18.75 4.46 5.06
C VAL A 153 -19.05 4.36 3.57
N ASN A 154 -19.28 5.49 2.93
CA ASN A 154 -19.46 5.59 1.47
C ASN A 154 -18.44 6.54 0.88
N TYR A 155 -17.74 6.08 -0.15
CA TYR A 155 -16.85 6.93 -0.93
C TYR A 155 -17.59 7.61 -2.08
N ASN A 156 -17.05 8.73 -2.57
CA ASN A 156 -17.65 9.49 -3.66
C ASN A 156 -17.45 8.76 -4.99
N SER A 157 -18.41 7.91 -5.35
CA SER A 157 -18.40 7.15 -6.60
C SER A 157 -18.45 8.06 -7.84
N GLY A 158 -19.08 9.22 -7.76
CA GLY A 158 -19.10 10.22 -8.85
C GLY A 158 -17.69 10.70 -9.20
N ASN A 159 -16.81 10.81 -8.23
CA ASN A 159 -15.39 11.12 -8.41
C ASN A 159 -14.53 9.89 -8.74
N GLY A 160 -15.12 8.70 -8.73
CA GLY A 160 -14.42 7.45 -9.08
C GLY A 160 -13.90 6.64 -7.89
N TYR A 161 -14.17 7.05 -6.65
CA TYR A 161 -13.77 6.29 -5.47
C TYR A 161 -14.79 5.21 -5.12
N THR A 162 -14.30 3.99 -4.91
CA THR A 162 -15.15 2.84 -4.56
C THR A 162 -14.46 1.94 -3.56
N LYS A 163 -15.26 1.22 -2.73
CA LYS A 163 -14.74 0.13 -1.91
C LYS A 163 -14.52 -1.10 -2.79
N ARG A 164 -13.39 -1.76 -2.63
CA ARG A 164 -13.13 -3.03 -3.30
C ARG A 164 -12.29 -3.95 -2.45
N ARG A 165 -12.57 -5.25 -2.58
CA ARG A 165 -11.64 -6.33 -2.20
C ARG A 165 -10.83 -6.68 -3.45
N PHE A 166 -9.56 -6.95 -3.27
CA PHE A 166 -8.65 -7.37 -4.34
C PHE A 166 -7.46 -8.09 -3.69
N PRO A 167 -6.72 -8.92 -4.42
CA PRO A 167 -5.55 -9.60 -3.90
C PRO A 167 -4.51 -8.59 -3.41
N LEU A 168 -4.31 -8.53 -2.11
CA LEU A 168 -3.31 -7.69 -1.45
C LEU A 168 -2.99 -8.33 -0.10
N GLN A 169 -1.71 -8.61 0.15
CA GLN A 169 -1.27 -9.12 1.45
C GLN A 169 -1.31 -8.00 2.50
N LEU A 170 -2.05 -8.25 3.56
CA LEU A 170 -2.18 -7.37 4.70
C LEU A 170 -1.35 -7.91 5.87
N LEU A 171 -0.59 -7.03 6.49
CA LEU A 171 0.08 -7.37 7.74
C LEU A 171 -0.98 -7.65 8.82
N ARG A 172 -1.05 -8.90 9.27
CA ARG A 172 -1.99 -9.34 10.30
C ARG A 172 -1.45 -9.11 11.70
N ASN A 173 -0.19 -9.52 11.88
CA ASN A 173 0.44 -9.49 13.21
C ASN A 173 1.94 -9.21 13.08
N THR A 174 2.46 -8.46 14.05
CA THR A 174 3.90 -8.28 14.26
C THR A 174 4.22 -8.62 15.70
N ARG A 175 5.10 -9.59 15.90
CA ARG A 175 5.65 -9.96 17.22
C ARG A 175 7.11 -9.61 17.27
N ALA A 176 7.54 -9.02 18.37
CA ALA A 176 8.94 -8.73 18.64
C ALA A 176 9.42 -9.42 19.91
N TYR A 177 10.64 -9.95 19.87
CA TYR A 177 11.29 -10.71 20.92
C TYR A 177 12.67 -10.14 21.20
N LEU A 178 13.17 -10.26 22.46
CA LEU A 178 14.49 -9.77 22.82
C LEU A 178 15.65 -10.53 22.17
N SER A 179 15.46 -11.79 21.82
CA SER A 179 16.48 -12.65 21.23
C SER A 179 15.89 -13.57 20.17
N SER A 180 16.71 -14.02 19.24
CA SER A 180 16.35 -15.05 18.24
C SER A 180 16.63 -16.48 18.72
N GLU A 181 17.19 -16.70 19.92
CA GLU A 181 17.46 -18.02 20.47
C GLU A 181 16.17 -18.64 21.00
N GLU A 182 15.86 -19.87 20.58
CA GLU A 182 14.55 -20.54 20.72
C GLU A 182 14.13 -20.93 22.16
N GLN A 183 14.93 -20.70 23.18
CA GLN A 183 14.61 -21.06 24.56
C GLN A 183 14.45 -19.81 25.42
N ASP A 184 13.25 -19.64 26.00
CA ASP A 184 12.88 -18.56 26.93
C ASP A 184 12.91 -17.13 26.31
N VAL A 185 12.31 -16.97 25.13
CA VAL A 185 12.30 -15.69 24.43
C VAL A 185 11.24 -14.76 25.03
N GLU A 186 11.67 -13.66 25.65
CA GLU A 186 10.77 -12.65 26.18
C GLU A 186 10.08 -11.89 25.04
N LEU A 187 8.74 -11.99 25.01
CA LEU A 187 7.89 -11.24 24.08
C LEU A 187 7.85 -9.77 24.51
N VAL A 188 8.33 -8.88 23.64
CA VAL A 188 8.41 -7.43 23.90
C VAL A 188 7.22 -6.70 23.29
N SER A 189 6.67 -7.22 22.18
CA SER A 189 5.55 -6.60 21.50
C SER A 189 4.74 -7.65 20.73
N ASP A 190 3.42 -7.57 20.81
CA ASP A 190 2.47 -8.38 20.02
C ASP A 190 1.35 -7.46 19.49
N LEU A 191 1.48 -7.02 18.25
CA LEU A 191 0.56 -6.10 17.60
C LEU A 191 -0.26 -6.83 16.55
N CYS A 192 -1.59 -6.73 16.67
CA CYS A 192 -2.53 -7.25 15.66
C CYS A 192 -3.23 -6.11 14.93
N TYR A 193 -3.39 -6.24 13.62
CA TYR A 193 -3.97 -5.22 12.75
C TYR A 193 -5.27 -5.68 12.15
N THR A 194 -6.23 -4.76 12.03
CA THR A 194 -7.47 -4.93 11.29
C THR A 194 -7.68 -3.71 10.39
N TYR A 195 -8.01 -3.95 9.14
CA TYR A 195 -8.18 -2.93 8.11
C TYR A 195 -9.63 -2.82 7.69
N TYR A 196 -10.05 -1.60 7.36
CA TYR A 196 -11.44 -1.34 6.98
C TYR A 196 -11.51 -0.52 5.71
N ASP A 197 -12.50 -0.85 4.87
CA ASP A 197 -12.92 -0.02 3.75
C ASP A 197 -11.78 0.33 2.79
N ALA A 198 -11.18 -0.69 2.17
CA ALA A 198 -10.18 -0.52 1.12
C ALA A 198 -10.77 0.30 -0.03
N CYS A 199 -10.13 1.43 -0.36
CA CYS A 199 -10.57 2.38 -1.34
C CYS A 199 -9.75 2.29 -2.62
N VAL A 200 -10.44 2.17 -3.76
CA VAL A 200 -9.84 2.19 -5.08
C VAL A 200 -10.44 3.33 -5.89
N HIS A 201 -9.60 4.04 -6.61
CA HIS A 201 -10.02 5.09 -7.54
C HIS A 201 -9.97 4.56 -8.97
N ASN A 202 -11.16 4.38 -9.58
CA ASN A 202 -11.32 3.75 -10.90
C ASN A 202 -10.86 4.62 -12.09
N LYS A 203 -10.51 5.90 -11.86
CA LYS A 203 -10.11 6.85 -12.89
C LYS A 203 -8.59 7.13 -12.90
N GLY A 204 -7.78 6.17 -12.45
CA GLY A 204 -6.33 6.17 -12.67
C GLY A 204 -5.42 6.37 -11.45
N LEU A 205 -5.95 6.60 -10.22
CA LEU A 205 -5.09 6.65 -9.02
C LEU A 205 -4.82 5.27 -8.42
N GLY A 206 -5.64 4.26 -8.79
CA GLY A 206 -5.51 2.91 -8.25
C GLY A 206 -5.90 2.83 -6.77
N PHE A 207 -5.14 2.06 -5.98
CA PHE A 207 -5.38 1.89 -4.55
C PHE A 207 -5.07 3.18 -3.77
N CYS A 208 -6.03 3.64 -2.99
CA CYS A 208 -5.97 4.89 -2.22
C CYS A 208 -5.82 4.67 -0.70
N GLY A 209 -5.66 3.42 -0.27
CA GLY A 209 -5.53 3.07 1.14
C GLY A 209 -6.84 2.63 1.80
N PHE A 210 -6.84 2.60 3.11
CA PHE A 210 -7.95 2.15 3.94
C PHE A 210 -8.67 3.34 4.59
N GLY A 211 -9.98 3.19 4.85
CA GLY A 211 -10.74 4.18 5.60
C GLY A 211 -10.44 4.15 7.10
N LYS A 212 -10.07 2.97 7.64
CA LYS A 212 -9.73 2.80 9.04
C LYS A 212 -8.70 1.68 9.22
N ILE A 213 -7.77 1.87 10.15
CA ILE A 213 -6.83 0.82 10.62
C ILE A 213 -6.96 0.74 12.13
N ARG A 214 -7.20 -0.45 12.64
CA ARG A 214 -7.24 -0.76 14.06
C ARG A 214 -6.01 -1.59 14.41
N THR A 215 -5.31 -1.20 15.47
CA THR A 215 -4.18 -1.93 16.04
C THR A 215 -4.54 -2.32 17.47
N VAL A 216 -4.38 -3.58 17.81
CA VAL A 216 -4.52 -4.09 19.20
C VAL A 216 -3.15 -4.54 19.66
N ASP A 217 -2.74 -4.06 20.82
CA ASP A 217 -1.51 -4.46 21.49
C ASP A 217 -1.83 -5.53 22.53
N PHE A 218 -1.36 -6.76 22.28
CA PHE A 218 -1.50 -7.92 23.15
C PHE A 218 -0.27 -8.17 24.05
N THR A 219 0.69 -7.25 24.06
CA THR A 219 1.93 -7.40 24.83
C THR A 219 1.66 -7.47 26.34
N THR A 220 0.59 -6.85 26.79
CA THR A 220 0.18 -6.81 28.20
C THR A 220 -0.96 -7.78 28.48
N THR A 221 -1.29 -7.98 29.75
CA THR A 221 -2.41 -8.83 30.17
C THR A 221 -3.76 -8.29 29.71
N SER A 222 -4.74 -9.15 29.54
CA SER A 222 -6.05 -8.92 28.90
C SER A 222 -6.80 -7.65 29.36
N ASP A 223 -6.63 -7.21 30.61
CA ASP A 223 -7.33 -6.04 31.16
C ASP A 223 -6.66 -4.70 30.78
N SER A 224 -5.40 -4.72 30.38
CA SER A 224 -4.62 -3.54 30.00
C SER A 224 -4.24 -3.48 28.53
N GLU A 225 -4.74 -4.41 27.71
CA GLU A 225 -4.53 -4.38 26.28
C GLU A 225 -5.05 -3.08 25.65
N LEU A 226 -4.21 -2.45 24.85
CA LEU A 226 -4.51 -1.18 24.21
C LEU A 226 -5.03 -1.39 22.78
N THR A 227 -6.05 -0.65 22.44
CA THR A 227 -6.55 -0.54 21.08
C THR A 227 -6.29 0.88 20.57
N SER A 228 -5.66 0.99 19.43
CA SER A 228 -5.52 2.24 18.68
C SER A 228 -6.30 2.14 17.38
N VAL A 229 -7.12 3.14 17.08
CA VAL A 229 -7.88 3.23 15.84
C VAL A 229 -7.50 4.51 15.11
N GLU A 230 -6.98 4.35 13.88
CA GLU A 230 -6.75 5.46 12.96
C GLU A 230 -7.85 5.50 11.90
N THR A 231 -8.61 6.59 11.86
CA THR A 231 -9.55 6.88 10.77
C THR A 231 -8.85 7.74 9.74
N LYS A 232 -8.91 7.32 8.49
CA LYS A 232 -8.22 7.96 7.35
C LYS A 232 -9.24 8.46 6.33
N ASN A 233 -8.81 9.39 5.48
CA ASN A 233 -9.60 9.84 4.35
C ASN A 233 -8.88 9.48 3.04
N PRO A 234 -9.22 8.35 2.41
CA PRO A 234 -8.61 7.93 1.13
C PRO A 234 -8.83 8.91 -0.01
N GLU A 235 -9.97 9.63 -0.04
CA GLU A 235 -10.25 10.64 -1.06
C GLU A 235 -9.33 11.87 -0.94
N LYS A 236 -8.71 12.05 0.23
CA LYS A 236 -7.71 13.08 0.50
C LYS A 236 -6.30 12.49 0.66
N LYS A 237 -5.90 11.58 -0.21
CA LYS A 237 -4.59 10.91 -0.20
C LYS A 237 -4.30 10.10 1.07
N GLY A 238 -5.32 9.54 1.71
CA GLY A 238 -5.15 8.70 2.88
C GLY A 238 -4.67 9.40 4.15
N VAL A 239 -4.83 10.73 4.26
CA VAL A 239 -4.48 11.45 5.48
C VAL A 239 -5.28 10.93 6.67
N THR A 240 -4.64 10.85 7.83
CA THR A 240 -5.31 10.50 9.08
C THR A 240 -6.15 11.68 9.56
N ILE A 241 -7.46 11.48 9.75
CA ILE A 241 -8.39 12.51 10.23
C ILE A 241 -8.74 12.36 11.71
N LYS A 242 -8.54 11.15 12.26
CA LYS A 242 -8.80 10.88 13.68
C LYS A 242 -7.92 9.72 14.17
N ARG A 243 -7.44 9.83 15.40
CA ARG A 243 -6.86 8.74 16.18
C ARG A 243 -7.60 8.60 17.49
N GLU A 244 -7.86 7.37 17.90
CA GLU A 244 -8.52 7.03 19.17
C GLU A 244 -7.71 5.95 19.86
N LYS A 245 -7.52 6.09 21.18
CA LYS A 245 -6.96 5.03 22.02
C LYS A 245 -7.96 4.64 23.09
N SER A 246 -8.16 3.37 23.27
CA SER A 246 -9.02 2.78 24.28
C SER A 246 -8.40 1.53 24.87
N PHE A 247 -8.92 1.08 26.01
CA PHE A 247 -8.67 -0.28 26.45
C PHE A 247 -9.47 -1.25 25.57
N ARG A 248 -8.93 -2.43 25.30
CA ARG A 248 -9.57 -3.41 24.41
C ARG A 248 -10.99 -3.76 24.83
N LEU A 249 -11.24 -3.95 26.12
CA LEU A 249 -12.57 -4.28 26.64
C LEU A 249 -13.55 -3.09 26.61
N ALA A 250 -13.06 -1.87 26.40
CA ALA A 250 -13.84 -0.63 26.35
C ALA A 250 -13.63 0.13 25.04
N GLN A 251 -13.65 -0.55 23.91
CA GLN A 251 -13.31 0.00 22.58
C GLN A 251 -14.16 1.21 22.17
N ASN A 252 -15.40 1.29 22.65
CA ASN A 252 -16.32 2.40 22.35
C ASN A 252 -16.14 3.59 23.31
N SER A 253 -15.20 3.52 24.24
CA SER A 253 -14.94 4.56 25.25
C SER A 253 -13.45 4.92 25.21
N PRO A 254 -13.00 5.71 24.22
CA PRO A 254 -11.62 6.10 24.13
C PRO A 254 -11.21 6.96 25.32
N PHE A 255 -10.00 6.79 25.83
CA PHE A 255 -9.42 7.65 26.85
C PHE A 255 -8.54 8.77 26.26
N GLU A 256 -8.07 8.60 25.01
CA GLU A 256 -7.35 9.63 24.24
C GLU A 256 -7.96 9.72 22.83
N THR A 257 -8.19 10.94 22.35
CA THR A 257 -8.57 11.19 20.98
C THR A 257 -7.70 12.30 20.39
N ILE A 258 -7.37 12.17 19.10
CA ILE A 258 -6.69 13.21 18.32
C ILE A 258 -7.47 13.38 17.03
N GLU A 259 -7.94 14.58 16.76
CA GLU A 259 -8.64 14.95 15.53
C GLU A 259 -7.75 15.88 14.69
N TYR A 260 -7.73 15.66 13.39
CA TYR A 260 -6.92 16.42 12.43
C TYR A 260 -7.83 17.06 11.40
N THR A 261 -7.73 18.36 11.25
CA THR A 261 -8.47 19.13 10.24
C THR A 261 -7.52 19.57 9.15
N TYR A 262 -7.91 19.31 7.91
CA TYR A 262 -7.12 19.68 6.73
C TYR A 262 -7.92 20.63 5.85
N ASP A 263 -7.25 21.66 5.32
CA ASP A 263 -7.81 22.44 4.23
C ASP A 263 -7.60 21.71 2.88
N GLY A 264 -8.47 22.05 1.92
CA GLY A 264 -8.40 21.50 0.57
C GLY A 264 -7.59 22.41 -0.35
N HIS A 265 -6.31 22.71 -0.03
CA HIS A 265 -5.53 23.57 -0.90
C HIS A 265 -5.35 22.92 -2.29
N SER A 266 -5.86 23.62 -3.32
CA SER A 266 -5.65 23.25 -4.71
C SER A 266 -4.41 23.97 -5.23
N THR A 267 -3.38 23.23 -5.60
CA THR A 267 -2.21 23.81 -6.26
C THR A 267 -2.61 24.33 -7.65
N THR A 268 -1.81 25.25 -8.21
CA THR A 268 -1.97 25.81 -9.58
C THR A 268 -2.12 24.74 -10.68
N TYR A 269 -1.70 23.50 -10.40
CA TYR A 269 -1.77 22.35 -11.32
C TYR A 269 -2.95 21.42 -11.03
N GLY A 270 -3.94 21.84 -10.24
CA GLY A 270 -5.12 21.01 -9.92
C GLY A 270 -4.82 19.82 -8.98
N LYS A 271 -3.64 19.73 -8.40
CA LYS A 271 -3.29 18.69 -7.43
C LYS A 271 -3.80 19.11 -6.06
N MET A 272 -4.70 18.30 -5.49
CA MET A 272 -5.09 18.47 -4.09
C MET A 272 -3.87 18.18 -3.20
N ASN A 273 -3.48 19.15 -2.38
CA ASN A 273 -2.46 18.97 -1.34
C ASN A 273 -3.09 19.31 0.01
N PRO A 274 -3.57 18.30 0.78
CA PRO A 274 -4.20 18.57 2.07
C PRO A 274 -3.16 19.13 3.05
N ARG A 275 -3.43 20.34 3.58
CA ARG A 275 -2.60 20.97 4.61
C ARG A 275 -3.28 20.81 5.96
N LEU A 276 -2.52 20.42 6.97
CA LEU A 276 -3.00 20.32 8.33
C LEU A 276 -3.21 21.74 8.89
N ILE A 277 -4.44 22.11 9.20
CA ILE A 277 -4.77 23.45 9.76
C ILE A 277 -5.07 23.41 11.26
N GLU A 278 -5.49 22.25 11.77
CA GLU A 278 -5.79 22.11 13.19
C GLU A 278 -5.57 20.68 13.67
N THR A 279 -5.07 20.55 14.88
CA THR A 279 -5.00 19.30 15.64
C THR A 279 -5.63 19.50 17.00
N VAL A 280 -6.62 18.69 17.37
CA VAL A 280 -7.24 18.69 18.69
C VAL A 280 -6.94 17.36 19.38
N LYS A 281 -6.11 17.41 20.41
CA LYS A 281 -5.82 16.25 21.25
C LYS A 281 -6.60 16.38 22.56
N LYS A 282 -7.32 15.32 22.96
CA LYS A 282 -8.06 15.23 24.22
C LYS A 282 -7.59 14.03 25.01
N ASP A 283 -7.19 14.27 26.25
CA ASP A 283 -7.02 13.27 27.30
C ASP A 283 -8.31 13.26 28.13
N ILE A 284 -9.14 12.26 27.88
CA ILE A 284 -10.50 12.17 28.46
C ILE A 284 -10.42 11.84 29.95
N LEU A 285 -9.42 11.04 30.38
CA LEU A 285 -9.23 10.67 31.76
C LEU A 285 -8.86 11.88 32.62
N LYS A 286 -8.07 12.80 32.07
CA LYS A 286 -7.63 14.02 32.77
C LYS A 286 -8.54 15.22 32.50
N ASN A 287 -9.56 15.06 31.64
CA ASN A 287 -10.38 16.17 31.17
C ASN A 287 -9.54 17.34 30.60
N PHE A 288 -8.47 17.00 29.91
CA PHE A 288 -7.49 17.93 29.37
C PHE A 288 -7.47 17.91 27.85
N SER A 289 -7.34 19.07 27.22
CA SER A 289 -7.22 19.16 25.78
C SER A 289 -6.14 20.14 25.34
N THR A 290 -5.55 19.83 24.20
CA THR A 290 -4.57 20.68 23.51
C THR A 290 -5.07 20.92 22.09
N THR A 291 -5.24 22.17 21.71
CA THR A 291 -5.59 22.57 20.34
C THR A 291 -4.40 23.27 19.71
N THR A 292 -3.92 22.75 18.61
CA THR A 292 -2.83 23.36 17.83
C THR A 292 -3.37 23.76 16.47
N THR A 293 -3.24 25.06 16.13
CA THR A 293 -3.64 25.61 14.84
C THR A 293 -2.41 26.05 14.04
N TYR A 294 -2.48 25.85 12.73
CA TYR A 294 -1.39 26.14 11.80
C TYR A 294 -1.85 27.17 10.78
N THR A 295 -1.01 28.16 10.52
CA THR A 295 -1.18 29.07 9.39
C THR A 295 -0.02 28.94 8.43
N TYR A 296 -0.26 29.22 7.16
CA TYR A 296 0.73 29.02 6.11
C TYR A 296 0.97 30.29 5.33
N ASP A 297 2.15 30.44 4.77
CA ASP A 297 2.49 31.48 3.81
C ASP A 297 1.95 31.13 2.40
N PRO A 298 2.06 32.04 1.41
CA PRO A 298 1.61 31.77 0.04
C PRO A 298 2.35 30.61 -0.67
N TYR A 299 3.46 30.12 -0.10
CA TYR A 299 4.28 29.05 -0.63
C TYR A 299 4.08 27.72 0.10
N ASP A 300 3.04 27.63 0.97
CA ASP A 300 2.71 26.45 1.78
C ASP A 300 3.70 26.10 2.91
N TYR A 301 4.55 27.05 3.31
CA TYR A 301 5.37 26.88 4.51
C TYR A 301 4.61 27.32 5.76
N PRO A 302 4.73 26.60 6.91
CA PRO A 302 4.11 27.00 8.16
C PRO A 302 4.57 28.41 8.58
N LYS A 303 3.64 29.35 8.72
CA LYS A 303 3.92 30.75 9.12
C LYS A 303 3.80 30.95 10.62
N SER A 304 2.79 30.34 11.24
CA SER A 304 2.66 30.33 12.69
C SER A 304 2.01 29.03 13.18
N ILE A 305 2.39 28.63 14.38
CA ILE A 305 1.83 27.52 15.11
C ILE A 305 1.35 28.10 16.43
N LYS A 306 0.05 27.94 16.72
CA LYS A 306 -0.54 28.38 17.99
C LYS A 306 -1.06 27.14 18.72
N THR A 307 -0.63 26.93 19.95
CA THR A 307 -1.09 25.85 20.80
C THR A 307 -1.83 26.43 22.00
N THR A 308 -3.06 25.97 22.23
CA THR A 308 -3.90 26.34 23.37
C THR A 308 -4.09 25.12 24.24
N TYR A 309 -3.91 25.27 25.52
CA TYR A 309 -4.05 24.24 26.55
C TYR A 309 -5.29 24.52 27.39
N SER A 310 -6.16 23.52 27.56
CA SER A 310 -7.44 23.70 28.26
C SER A 310 -7.72 22.53 29.20
N GLU A 311 -8.31 22.81 30.34
CA GLU A 311 -8.88 21.84 31.27
C GLU A 311 -10.39 22.08 31.37
N GLY A 312 -11.19 21.09 30.94
CA GLY A 312 -12.61 21.29 30.75
C GLY A 312 -12.92 22.44 29.80
N THR A 313 -13.58 23.47 30.30
CA THR A 313 -13.92 24.69 29.54
C THR A 313 -12.96 25.87 29.77
N ILE A 314 -11.94 25.70 30.61
CA ILE A 314 -11.02 26.76 31.01
C ILE A 314 -9.75 26.67 30.17
N ASN A 315 -9.40 27.75 29.48
CA ASN A 315 -8.13 27.87 28.80
C ASN A 315 -7.07 28.32 29.80
N HIS A 316 -5.99 27.54 29.95
CA HIS A 316 -4.92 27.83 30.90
C HIS A 316 -3.85 28.77 30.33
N PHE A 317 -3.33 28.46 29.15
CA PHE A 317 -2.35 29.31 28.48
C PHE A 317 -2.29 29.03 26.97
N GLU A 318 -1.67 29.94 26.27
CA GLU A 318 -1.42 29.84 24.82
C GLU A 318 0.07 29.98 24.56
N GLU A 319 0.56 29.15 23.64
CA GLU A 319 1.91 29.27 23.09
C GLU A 319 1.82 29.59 21.62
N ILE A 320 2.54 30.62 21.17
CA ILE A 320 2.58 31.04 19.77
C ILE A 320 4.01 30.99 19.26
N GLN A 321 4.26 30.15 18.27
CA GLN A 321 5.50 30.11 17.53
C GLN A 321 5.31 30.77 16.17
N SER A 322 6.04 31.85 15.91
CA SER A 322 6.09 32.48 14.58
C SER A 322 7.34 32.05 13.83
N ILE A 323 7.17 31.65 12.58
CA ILE A 323 8.26 31.15 11.74
C ILE A 323 8.45 32.14 10.59
N ILE A 324 9.68 32.68 10.45
CA ILE A 324 10.02 33.61 9.38
C ILE A 324 10.97 32.90 8.41
N TYR A 325 10.53 32.74 7.16
CA TYR A 325 11.38 32.21 6.09
C TYR A 325 12.03 33.40 5.35
N GLN A 326 13.35 33.38 5.25
CA GLN A 326 14.06 34.30 4.37
C GLN A 326 14.08 33.73 2.96
N HIS A 327 13.17 34.22 2.11
CA HIS A 327 13.25 33.90 0.69
C HIS A 327 14.43 34.74 0.10
N LYS A 328 15.49 34.04 -0.35
CA LYS A 328 16.50 34.66 -1.17
C LYS A 328 15.86 35.10 -2.49
N THR A 329 15.61 36.35 -2.65
CA THR A 329 15.21 36.98 -3.92
C THR A 329 16.42 37.12 -4.85
N ASN A 330 17.08 36.01 -5.17
CA ASN A 330 18.08 36.02 -6.23
C ASN A 330 17.71 34.96 -7.27
N THR A 331 17.55 35.46 -8.44
CA THR A 331 17.07 34.89 -9.68
C THR A 331 17.85 33.68 -10.22
N ASP A 332 18.78 33.09 -9.50
CA ASP A 332 19.53 31.93 -10.00
C ASP A 332 19.97 31.04 -8.83
N GLN A 333 19.26 30.00 -8.66
CA GLN A 333 19.57 28.67 -8.11
C GLN A 333 18.54 28.17 -7.11
N TYR A 334 17.67 27.32 -7.63
CA TYR A 334 16.98 26.32 -6.81
C TYR A 334 18.01 25.30 -6.35
N ILE A 335 18.17 25.14 -5.05
CA ILE A 335 18.80 23.97 -4.44
C ILE A 335 17.70 23.04 -3.96
#